data_aa25c0e3777cb9db3793ca50ff3f86f0
#
_entry.id   aa25c0e3777cb9db3793ca50ff3f86f0
#
_cell.length_a   1.000
_cell.length_b   1.000
_cell.length_c   1.000
_cell.angle_alpha   90.00
_cell.angle_beta   90.00
_cell.angle_gamma   90.00
#
_symmetry.space_group_name_H-M   'P 1'
#
loop_
_entity.id
_entity.type
_entity.pdbx_description
1 polymer ?
#
loop_
_entity_poly.entity_id
_entity_poly.type
_entity_poly.pdbx_seq_one_letter_code
_entity_poly.pdbx_strand_id
1 'polypeptide(L)'
;FPYTTLFRSDMEYHTGEHVLVCISAAESSPKVIRSAARLAYAFHAKFTGIYVETPEMQEAGEKTKQSLQNHMELARSLGAKIVTVFGSDIGFQIAEYAVVGNVSKVVLGRTNHNRFIQKPRPELLEKLNNRAPNIDVYVIPDIKQKKIRTRMNIRSERWEKKWKRIFWGFAAITVVMILTTMVAFVLQKWNLPESNIIMVYILGVLLDRK
;
A
#
# COMPACT_ATOMS: atom_id res chain seq x y z
N PHE A 1 -15.27 -37.20 -42.93
CA PHE A 1 -16.00 -37.03 -41.68
C PHE A 1 -16.52 -35.59 -41.62
N PRO A 2 -17.87 -35.40 -41.53
CA PRO A 2 -18.48 -34.06 -41.68
C PRO A 2 -18.51 -33.22 -40.42
N TYR A 3 -17.71 -33.51 -39.42
CA TYR A 3 -17.78 -32.82 -38.13
C TYR A 3 -16.87 -31.57 -38.01
N THR A 4 -15.98 -31.36 -38.96
CA THR A 4 -15.08 -30.19 -38.93
C THR A 4 -15.69 -28.92 -39.52
N THR A 5 -16.84 -29.02 -40.20
CA THR A 5 -17.51 -27.86 -40.79
C THR A 5 -18.59 -27.24 -39.92
N LEU A 6 -19.02 -27.91 -38.84
CA LEU A 6 -20.04 -27.39 -37.93
C LEU A 6 -19.53 -26.33 -36.91
N PHE A 7 -18.22 -26.23 -36.77
CA PHE A 7 -17.62 -25.17 -35.92
C PHE A 7 -17.15 -23.95 -36.74
N ARG A 8 -17.46 -23.89 -37.99
CA ARG A 8 -17.24 -22.71 -38.84
C ARG A 8 -18.58 -22.06 -39.19
N SER A 9 -19.56 -22.16 -38.34
CA SER A 9 -20.72 -21.29 -38.41
C SER A 9 -20.35 -19.93 -37.85
N ASP A 10 -20.64 -18.94 -38.60
CA ASP A 10 -20.51 -17.49 -38.45
C ASP A 10 -21.11 -16.91 -37.15
N MET A 11 -21.02 -17.60 -36.04
CA MET A 11 -20.98 -16.96 -34.77
C MET A 11 -19.59 -16.37 -34.67
N GLU A 12 -19.44 -15.10 -35.02
CA GLU A 12 -18.47 -14.22 -34.42
C GLU A 12 -18.71 -14.26 -32.92
N TYR A 13 -18.30 -15.34 -32.26
CA TYR A 13 -17.89 -15.24 -30.90
C TYR A 13 -16.78 -14.20 -30.93
N HIS A 14 -17.09 -12.99 -30.60
CA HIS A 14 -16.10 -12.03 -30.20
C HIS A 14 -15.40 -12.58 -28.94
N THR A 15 -14.67 -13.66 -29.13
CA THR A 15 -13.66 -14.18 -28.23
C THR A 15 -12.45 -13.26 -28.22
N GLY A 16 -12.62 -12.05 -28.79
CA GLY A 16 -11.61 -11.02 -28.78
C GLY A 16 -11.40 -10.54 -27.37
N GLU A 17 -10.36 -11.04 -26.75
CA GLU A 17 -9.86 -10.47 -25.49
C GLU A 17 -9.76 -8.95 -25.59
N HIS A 18 -10.16 -8.24 -24.55
CA HIS A 18 -10.09 -6.78 -24.49
C HIS A 18 -9.32 -6.35 -23.25
N VAL A 19 -8.16 -5.79 -23.45
CA VAL A 19 -7.29 -5.28 -22.39
C VAL A 19 -7.53 -3.79 -22.21
N LEU A 20 -7.90 -3.41 -20.98
CA LEU A 20 -8.08 -2.03 -20.56
C LEU A 20 -6.92 -1.62 -19.64
N VAL A 21 -6.21 -0.54 -19.96
CA VAL A 21 -5.20 0.04 -19.09
C VAL A 21 -5.66 1.36 -18.51
N CYS A 22 -5.53 1.52 -17.20
CA CYS A 22 -5.83 2.77 -16.54
C CYS A 22 -4.63 3.71 -16.60
N ILE A 23 -4.81 4.84 -17.29
CA ILE A 23 -3.78 5.87 -17.46
C ILE A 23 -3.89 6.91 -16.35
N SER A 24 -2.76 7.32 -15.80
CA SER A 24 -2.68 8.37 -14.79
C SER A 24 -1.42 9.22 -14.99
N ALA A 25 -1.34 10.35 -14.32
CA ALA A 25 -0.15 11.21 -14.33
C ALA A 25 1.03 10.67 -13.47
N ALA A 26 0.85 9.50 -12.82
CA ALA A 26 1.87 8.91 -11.95
C ALA A 26 3.13 8.50 -12.73
N GLU A 27 4.31 8.63 -12.11
CA GLU A 27 5.60 8.24 -12.70
C GLU A 27 5.67 6.75 -13.09
N SER A 28 4.86 5.90 -12.46
CA SER A 28 4.76 4.47 -12.78
C SER A 28 3.91 4.17 -14.01
N SER A 29 3.11 5.12 -14.49
CA SER A 29 2.18 4.93 -15.60
C SER A 29 2.83 4.38 -16.89
N PRO A 30 4.01 4.84 -17.33
CA PRO A 30 4.67 4.29 -18.51
C PRO A 30 4.99 2.79 -18.40
N LYS A 31 5.34 2.30 -17.21
CA LYS A 31 5.55 0.87 -16.98
C LYS A 31 4.26 0.09 -17.11
N VAL A 32 3.19 0.62 -16.52
CA VAL A 32 1.85 0.01 -16.58
C VAL A 32 1.38 -0.10 -18.01
N ILE A 33 1.48 0.98 -18.79
CA ILE A 33 1.11 1.04 -20.19
C ILE A 33 1.88 0.02 -21.03
N ARG A 34 3.22 -0.04 -20.89
CA ARG A 34 4.04 -1.03 -21.59
C ARG A 34 3.72 -2.47 -21.21
N SER A 35 3.39 -2.70 -19.94
CA SER A 35 2.99 -4.05 -19.48
C SER A 35 1.64 -4.45 -20.05
N ALA A 36 0.68 -3.53 -20.10
CA ALA A 36 -0.63 -3.74 -20.69
C ALA A 36 -0.54 -3.97 -22.23
N ALA A 37 0.30 -3.20 -22.92
CA ALA A 37 0.53 -3.39 -24.34
C ALA A 37 1.11 -4.78 -24.67
N ARG A 38 2.07 -5.26 -23.86
CA ARG A 38 2.60 -6.62 -24.02
C ARG A 38 1.53 -7.68 -23.76
N LEU A 39 0.66 -7.44 -22.78
CA LEU A 39 -0.45 -8.33 -22.48
C LEU A 39 -1.44 -8.36 -23.64
N ALA A 40 -1.84 -7.20 -24.16
CA ALA A 40 -2.72 -7.07 -25.31
C ALA A 40 -2.15 -7.77 -26.54
N TYR A 41 -0.86 -7.58 -26.81
CA TYR A 41 -0.17 -8.26 -27.91
C TYR A 41 -0.18 -9.79 -27.74
N ALA A 42 0.15 -10.29 -26.54
CA ALA A 42 0.20 -11.72 -26.28
C ALA A 42 -1.16 -12.43 -26.43
N PHE A 43 -2.25 -11.73 -26.12
CA PHE A 43 -3.62 -12.26 -26.25
C PHE A 43 -4.29 -11.88 -27.56
N HIS A 44 -3.61 -11.20 -28.47
CA HIS A 44 -4.21 -10.63 -29.71
C HIS A 44 -5.48 -9.82 -29.40
N ALA A 45 -5.46 -9.10 -28.26
CA ALA A 45 -6.59 -8.43 -27.68
C ALA A 45 -6.78 -7.02 -28.21
N LYS A 46 -8.02 -6.53 -28.20
CA LYS A 46 -8.25 -5.07 -28.30
C LYS A 46 -7.53 -4.37 -27.15
N PHE A 47 -6.89 -3.24 -27.43
CA PHE A 47 -6.15 -2.49 -26.43
C PHE A 47 -6.74 -1.10 -26.27
N THR A 48 -7.22 -0.80 -25.05
CA THR A 48 -7.83 0.50 -24.73
C THR A 48 -7.15 1.11 -23.52
N GLY A 49 -6.84 2.40 -23.60
CA GLY A 49 -6.38 3.19 -22.47
C GLY A 49 -7.52 4.07 -21.96
N ILE A 50 -7.92 3.88 -20.70
CA ILE A 50 -8.93 4.73 -20.07
C ILE A 50 -8.27 5.74 -19.15
N TYR A 51 -8.69 6.99 -19.27
CA TYR A 51 -8.40 8.06 -18.35
C TYR A 51 -9.70 8.57 -17.74
N VAL A 52 -9.77 8.63 -16.41
CA VAL A 52 -10.91 9.21 -15.70
C VAL A 52 -10.52 10.61 -15.27
N GLU A 53 -11.18 11.61 -15.85
CA GLU A 53 -10.99 13.00 -15.50
C GLU A 53 -11.86 13.34 -14.30
N THR A 54 -11.20 13.67 -13.19
CA THR A 54 -11.88 14.11 -11.97
C THR A 54 -11.82 15.64 -11.86
N PRO A 55 -12.74 16.29 -11.13
CA PRO A 55 -12.70 17.74 -10.89
C PRO A 55 -11.34 18.22 -10.34
N GLU A 56 -10.72 17.44 -9.46
CA GLU A 56 -9.41 17.72 -8.88
C GLU A 56 -8.28 17.74 -9.93
N MET A 57 -8.42 16.96 -11.01
CA MET A 57 -7.43 16.92 -12.09
C MET A 57 -7.57 18.09 -13.05
N GLN A 58 -8.72 18.74 -13.14
CA GLN A 58 -8.88 19.96 -13.92
C GLN A 58 -8.09 21.12 -13.32
N GLU A 59 -7.99 21.15 -11.98
CA GLU A 59 -7.20 22.14 -11.23
C GLU A 59 -5.72 21.76 -11.11
N ALA A 60 -5.32 20.59 -11.63
CA ALA A 60 -3.93 20.12 -11.54
C ALA A 60 -2.97 21.01 -12.32
N GLY A 61 -1.76 21.20 -11.77
CA GLY A 61 -0.71 22.01 -12.37
C GLY A 61 -0.25 21.49 -13.73
N GLU A 62 0.27 22.37 -14.58
CA GLU A 62 0.71 22.10 -15.95
C GLU A 62 1.65 20.88 -16.08
N LYS A 63 2.56 20.69 -15.14
CA LYS A 63 3.45 19.50 -15.12
C LYS A 63 2.69 18.18 -15.06
N THR A 64 1.61 18.14 -14.30
CA THR A 64 0.77 16.94 -14.16
C THR A 64 0.00 16.68 -15.45
N LYS A 65 -0.55 17.73 -16.05
CA LYS A 65 -1.27 17.65 -17.32
C LYS A 65 -0.34 17.19 -18.46
N GLN A 66 0.85 17.76 -18.53
CA GLN A 66 1.84 17.37 -19.53
C GLN A 66 2.31 15.92 -19.36
N SER A 67 2.57 15.47 -18.12
CA SER A 67 2.89 14.06 -17.87
C SER A 67 1.77 13.13 -18.31
N LEU A 68 0.52 13.50 -18.07
CA LEU A 68 -0.64 12.73 -18.49
C LEU A 68 -0.73 12.66 -20.03
N GLN A 69 -0.54 13.78 -20.74
CA GLN A 69 -0.53 13.81 -22.20
C GLN A 69 0.56 12.90 -22.77
N ASN A 70 1.79 12.98 -22.25
CA ASN A 70 2.88 12.10 -22.64
C ASN A 70 2.55 10.62 -22.44
N HIS A 71 1.84 10.29 -21.37
CA HIS A 71 1.41 8.91 -21.11
C HIS A 71 0.31 8.45 -22.06
N MET A 72 -0.62 9.34 -22.42
CA MET A 72 -1.65 9.05 -23.43
C MET A 72 -1.02 8.85 -24.81
N GLU A 73 -0.05 9.67 -25.20
CA GLU A 73 0.70 9.52 -26.45
C GLU A 73 1.49 8.21 -26.48
N LEU A 74 2.14 7.84 -25.38
CA LEU A 74 2.80 6.55 -25.25
C LEU A 74 1.81 5.40 -25.44
N ALA A 75 0.63 5.49 -24.86
CA ALA A 75 -0.37 4.44 -25.01
C ALA A 75 -0.87 4.34 -26.46
N ARG A 76 -1.09 5.50 -27.13
CA ARG A 76 -1.46 5.54 -28.58
C ARG A 76 -0.36 4.94 -29.45
N SER A 77 0.89 5.27 -29.20
CA SER A 77 2.03 4.74 -29.98
C SER A 77 2.19 3.22 -29.84
N LEU A 78 1.67 2.66 -28.74
CA LEU A 78 1.63 1.21 -28.50
C LEU A 78 0.33 0.54 -28.97
N GLY A 79 -0.52 1.27 -29.73
CA GLY A 79 -1.73 0.74 -30.33
C GLY A 79 -2.99 0.84 -29.45
N ALA A 80 -2.96 1.58 -28.34
CA ALA A 80 -4.14 1.76 -27.50
C ALA A 80 -5.13 2.79 -28.10
N LYS A 81 -6.42 2.46 -28.09
CA LYS A 81 -7.48 3.44 -28.28
C LYS A 81 -7.67 4.21 -26.96
N ILE A 82 -7.51 5.52 -26.96
CA ILE A 82 -7.68 6.32 -25.74
C ILE A 82 -9.12 6.76 -25.59
N VAL A 83 -9.64 6.55 -24.37
CA VAL A 83 -10.98 6.96 -23.96
C VAL A 83 -10.86 7.80 -22.70
N THR A 84 -11.48 8.97 -22.69
CA THR A 84 -11.58 9.84 -21.53
C THR A 84 -13.01 9.78 -21.00
N VAL A 85 -13.16 9.55 -19.72
CA VAL A 85 -14.44 9.50 -19.02
C VAL A 85 -14.41 10.51 -17.87
N PHE A 86 -15.50 11.23 -17.70
CA PHE A 86 -15.64 12.23 -16.62
C PHE A 86 -16.34 11.62 -15.42
N GLY A 87 -15.82 11.85 -14.22
CA GLY A 87 -16.48 11.41 -12.99
C GLY A 87 -15.64 11.59 -11.74
N SER A 88 -16.31 11.72 -10.60
CA SER A 88 -15.68 11.86 -9.29
C SER A 88 -15.16 10.53 -8.74
N ASP A 89 -15.80 9.43 -9.09
CA ASP A 89 -15.43 8.08 -8.63
C ASP A 89 -14.74 7.29 -9.74
N ILE A 90 -13.41 7.24 -9.65
CA ILE A 90 -12.56 6.56 -10.64
C ILE A 90 -12.91 5.07 -10.73
N GLY A 91 -13.14 4.41 -9.58
CA GLY A 91 -13.41 2.97 -9.55
C GLY A 91 -14.73 2.63 -10.23
N PHE A 92 -15.74 3.42 -9.98
CA PHE A 92 -17.04 3.28 -10.60
C PHE A 92 -16.96 3.45 -12.13
N GLN A 93 -16.32 4.51 -12.60
CA GLN A 93 -16.20 4.80 -14.03
C GLN A 93 -15.43 3.71 -14.79
N ILE A 94 -14.36 3.20 -14.19
CA ILE A 94 -13.59 2.09 -14.79
C ILE A 94 -14.44 0.83 -14.85
N ALA A 95 -15.17 0.49 -13.79
CA ALA A 95 -16.02 -0.69 -13.75
C ALA A 95 -17.17 -0.59 -14.77
N GLU A 96 -17.85 0.54 -14.85
CA GLU A 96 -18.90 0.79 -15.86
C GLU A 96 -18.37 0.64 -17.28
N TYR A 97 -17.24 1.30 -17.57
CA TYR A 97 -16.64 1.17 -18.90
C TYR A 97 -16.24 -0.27 -19.21
N ALA A 98 -15.71 -0.99 -18.23
CA ALA A 98 -15.27 -2.37 -18.40
C ALA A 98 -16.45 -3.31 -18.72
N VAL A 99 -17.59 -3.11 -18.09
CA VAL A 99 -18.82 -3.88 -18.39
C VAL A 99 -19.36 -3.54 -19.79
N VAL A 100 -19.54 -2.25 -20.09
CA VAL A 100 -20.10 -1.78 -21.37
C VAL A 100 -19.17 -2.13 -22.55
N GLY A 101 -17.85 -2.01 -22.33
CA GLY A 101 -16.83 -2.29 -23.33
C GLY A 101 -16.48 -3.77 -23.49
N ASN A 102 -17.16 -4.67 -22.79
CA ASN A 102 -16.84 -6.10 -22.76
C ASN A 102 -15.35 -6.35 -22.54
N VAL A 103 -14.78 -5.71 -21.51
CA VAL A 103 -13.38 -5.83 -21.13
C VAL A 103 -13.16 -7.13 -20.39
N SER A 104 -12.16 -7.90 -20.80
CA SER A 104 -11.79 -9.15 -20.13
C SER A 104 -10.66 -8.97 -19.13
N LYS A 105 -9.78 -7.99 -19.36
CA LYS A 105 -8.59 -7.77 -18.53
C LYS A 105 -8.37 -6.28 -18.25
N VAL A 106 -8.27 -5.94 -16.96
CA VAL A 106 -7.97 -4.58 -16.50
C VAL A 106 -6.56 -4.51 -15.92
N VAL A 107 -5.75 -3.58 -16.42
CA VAL A 107 -4.38 -3.36 -15.94
C VAL A 107 -4.29 -2.05 -15.18
N LEU A 108 -3.94 -2.14 -13.90
CA LEU A 108 -3.85 -1.02 -12.98
C LEU A 108 -2.41 -0.80 -12.51
N GLY A 109 -2.03 0.45 -12.33
CA GLY A 109 -0.81 0.82 -11.62
C GLY A 109 -1.07 0.87 -10.11
N ARG A 110 -0.10 0.40 -9.34
CA ARG A 110 -0.10 0.58 -7.89
C ARG A 110 0.29 2.02 -7.56
N THR A 111 -0.67 2.88 -7.27
CA THR A 111 -0.42 4.25 -6.84
C THR A 111 -0.11 4.30 -5.35
N ASN A 112 1.13 4.67 -5.02
CA ASN A 112 1.57 4.97 -3.65
C ASN A 112 1.22 6.42 -3.28
N HIS A 113 -0.03 6.84 -3.35
CA HIS A 113 -0.38 8.23 -3.00
C HIS A 113 -0.48 8.48 -1.50
N ASN A 114 -0.52 7.43 -0.68
CA ASN A 114 -0.44 7.56 0.78
C ASN A 114 0.85 6.95 1.31
N ARG A 115 1.75 7.81 1.81
CA ARG A 115 3.01 7.43 2.48
C ARG A 115 2.86 6.44 3.63
N PHE A 116 1.64 6.22 4.14
CA PHE A 116 1.37 5.41 5.31
C PHE A 116 0.63 4.09 5.03
N ILE A 117 0.01 3.91 3.86
CA ILE A 117 -0.77 2.71 3.56
C ILE A 117 -0.30 2.13 2.23
N GLN A 118 0.52 1.09 2.28
CA GLN A 118 1.05 0.34 1.12
C GLN A 118 0.01 -0.64 0.53
N LYS A 119 -1.26 -0.31 0.56
CA LYS A 119 -2.31 -1.17 -0.01
C LYS A 119 -2.76 -0.61 -1.36
N PRO A 120 -3.03 -1.46 -2.39
CA PRO A 120 -3.82 -1.01 -3.53
C PRO A 120 -5.11 -0.42 -2.98
N ARG A 121 -5.70 0.57 -3.65
CA ARG A 121 -7.00 1.12 -3.20
C ARG A 121 -7.98 -0.05 -3.09
N PRO A 122 -8.30 -0.54 -1.90
CA PRO A 122 -9.19 -1.69 -1.74
C PRO A 122 -10.55 -1.41 -2.35
N GLU A 123 -11.01 -0.17 -2.25
CA GLU A 123 -12.25 0.32 -2.82
C GLU A 123 -12.36 0.17 -4.35
N LEU A 124 -11.26 0.42 -5.08
CA LEU A 124 -11.27 0.28 -6.55
C LEU A 124 -11.37 -1.19 -6.97
N LEU A 125 -10.60 -2.05 -6.31
CA LEU A 125 -10.64 -3.49 -6.58
C LEU A 125 -11.98 -4.10 -6.16
N GLU A 126 -12.51 -3.66 -5.03
CA GLU A 126 -13.82 -4.10 -4.53
C GLU A 126 -14.95 -3.67 -5.48
N LYS A 127 -14.94 -2.42 -5.95
CA LYS A 127 -15.92 -1.93 -6.92
C LYS A 127 -15.85 -2.67 -8.25
N LEU A 128 -14.64 -2.95 -8.74
CA LEU A 128 -14.45 -3.76 -9.94
C LEU A 128 -14.98 -5.17 -9.73
N ASN A 129 -14.61 -5.82 -8.64
CA ASN A 129 -15.05 -7.19 -8.35
C ASN A 129 -16.58 -7.32 -8.18
N ASN A 130 -17.19 -6.33 -7.54
CA ASN A 130 -18.64 -6.33 -7.31
C ASN A 130 -19.45 -6.09 -8.58
N ARG A 131 -18.96 -5.25 -9.52
CA ARG A 131 -19.68 -4.93 -10.74
C ARG A 131 -19.29 -5.78 -11.94
N ALA A 132 -18.08 -6.26 -11.97
CA ALA A 132 -17.53 -7.01 -13.08
C ALA A 132 -16.71 -8.22 -12.58
N PRO A 133 -17.36 -9.22 -11.99
CA PRO A 133 -16.69 -10.34 -11.33
C PRO A 133 -15.88 -11.25 -12.28
N ASN A 134 -16.16 -11.18 -13.57
CA ASN A 134 -15.51 -12.00 -14.61
C ASN A 134 -14.29 -11.33 -15.25
N ILE A 135 -13.83 -10.20 -14.72
CA ILE A 135 -12.69 -9.45 -15.25
C ILE A 135 -11.41 -9.80 -14.49
N ASP A 136 -10.38 -10.18 -15.22
CA ASP A 136 -9.04 -10.37 -14.66
C ASP A 136 -8.39 -9.01 -14.33
N VAL A 137 -7.98 -8.80 -13.09
CA VAL A 137 -7.34 -7.55 -12.67
C VAL A 137 -5.86 -7.74 -12.42
N TYR A 138 -5.03 -7.06 -13.23
CA TYR A 138 -3.59 -7.05 -13.13
C TYR A 138 -3.09 -5.78 -12.45
N VAL A 139 -2.47 -5.91 -11.30
CA VAL A 139 -1.89 -4.78 -10.56
C VAL A 139 -0.38 -4.74 -10.74
N ILE A 140 0.12 -3.74 -11.46
CA ILE A 140 1.55 -3.56 -11.74
C ILE A 140 2.18 -2.75 -10.59
N PRO A 141 3.19 -3.29 -9.90
CA PRO A 141 3.86 -2.58 -8.82
C PRO A 141 4.74 -1.45 -9.34
N ASP A 142 4.84 -0.37 -8.57
CA ASP A 142 5.76 0.73 -8.85
C ASP A 142 7.23 0.26 -8.74
N ILE A 143 8.10 0.77 -9.64
CA ILE A 143 9.53 0.38 -9.70
C ILE A 143 10.34 1.03 -8.57
N LYS A 144 9.86 2.10 -7.95
CA LYS A 144 10.54 2.62 -6.77
C LYS A 144 10.52 1.56 -5.67
N GLN A 145 11.39 0.54 -5.85
CA GLN A 145 11.91 -0.21 -4.72
C GLN A 145 12.55 0.82 -3.77
N LYS A 146 11.72 1.46 -2.92
CA LYS A 146 12.23 1.70 -1.59
C LYS A 146 12.76 0.34 -1.17
N LYS A 147 14.11 0.22 -1.06
CA LYS A 147 14.77 -0.90 -0.38
C LYS A 147 13.76 -1.45 0.59
N ILE A 148 13.32 -2.69 0.35
CA ILE A 148 12.53 -3.39 1.34
C ILE A 148 13.41 -3.30 2.58
N ARG A 149 13.16 -2.31 3.43
CA ARG A 149 13.62 -2.32 4.80
C ARG A 149 12.92 -3.54 5.35
N THR A 150 13.64 -4.63 5.27
CA THR A 150 13.19 -5.94 5.67
C THR A 150 12.47 -5.73 6.99
N ARG A 151 11.29 -6.27 7.13
CA ARG A 151 10.41 -6.16 8.31
C ARG A 151 11.16 -6.49 9.62
N MET A 152 12.35 -7.06 9.52
CA MET A 152 13.33 -7.28 10.59
C MET A 152 13.89 -5.98 11.19
N ASN A 153 14.11 -4.91 10.41
CA ASN A 153 14.73 -3.69 10.94
C ASN A 153 13.74 -2.81 11.74
N ILE A 154 12.45 -2.89 11.43
CA ILE A 154 11.41 -2.16 12.21
C ILE A 154 11.22 -2.83 13.57
N ARG A 155 11.43 -4.14 13.65
CA ARG A 155 11.35 -4.89 14.91
C ARG A 155 12.55 -4.58 15.82
N SER A 156 13.76 -4.42 15.25
CA SER A 156 14.97 -4.09 16.03
C SER A 156 14.92 -2.68 16.63
N GLU A 157 14.56 -1.64 15.87
CA GLU A 157 14.45 -0.27 16.41
C GLU A 157 13.38 -0.13 17.50
N ARG A 158 12.27 -0.87 17.40
CA ARG A 158 11.22 -0.86 18.41
C ARG A 158 11.66 -1.64 19.68
N TRP A 159 12.50 -2.66 19.53
CA TRP A 159 13.07 -3.41 20.64
C TRP A 159 14.13 -2.61 21.37
N GLU A 160 15.04 -1.94 20.70
CA GLU A 160 16.06 -1.10 21.34
C GLU A 160 15.46 0.04 22.19
N LYS A 161 14.42 0.70 21.69
CA LYS A 161 13.72 1.74 22.47
C LYS A 161 12.98 1.18 23.69
N LYS A 162 12.41 -0.03 23.59
CA LYS A 162 11.81 -0.72 24.75
C LYS A 162 12.87 -1.16 25.76
N TRP A 163 13.98 -1.72 25.29
CA TRP A 163 15.05 -2.17 26.18
C TRP A 163 15.70 -1.01 26.93
N LYS A 164 15.96 0.12 26.29
CA LYS A 164 16.47 1.31 26.98
C LYS A 164 15.51 1.79 28.08
N ARG A 165 14.22 1.80 27.84
CA ARG A 165 13.24 2.22 28.85
C ARG A 165 13.14 1.24 30.02
N ILE A 166 13.22 -0.05 29.76
CA ILE A 166 13.25 -1.11 30.76
C ILE A 166 14.57 -1.03 31.57
N PHE A 167 15.70 -0.84 30.90
CA PHE A 167 17.01 -0.73 31.53
C PHE A 167 17.11 0.48 32.49
N TRP A 168 16.55 1.62 32.10
CA TRP A 168 16.47 2.81 32.97
C TRP A 168 15.56 2.58 34.17
N GLY A 169 14.47 1.84 34.04
CA GLY A 169 13.60 1.45 35.16
C GLY A 169 14.34 0.55 36.17
N PHE A 170 15.04 -0.48 35.70
CA PHE A 170 15.84 -1.34 36.55
C PHE A 170 17.01 -0.60 37.25
N ALA A 171 17.67 0.31 36.53
CA ALA A 171 18.74 1.12 37.07
C ALA A 171 18.23 2.01 38.23
N ALA A 172 17.06 2.63 38.10
CA ALA A 172 16.45 3.45 39.14
C ALA A 172 16.15 2.62 40.39
N ILE A 173 15.55 1.43 40.26
CA ILE A 173 15.26 0.52 41.35
C ILE A 173 16.55 0.10 42.07
N THR A 174 17.59 -0.23 41.29
CA THR A 174 18.88 -0.63 41.90
C THR A 174 19.53 0.49 42.70
N VAL A 175 19.45 1.73 42.20
CA VAL A 175 19.98 2.91 42.92
C VAL A 175 19.23 3.11 44.23
N VAL A 176 17.90 3.04 44.24
CA VAL A 176 17.08 3.18 45.46
C VAL A 176 17.44 2.09 46.49
N MET A 177 17.60 0.84 46.02
CA MET A 177 18.00 -0.28 46.93
C MET A 177 19.39 -0.07 47.53
N ILE A 178 20.36 0.42 46.79
CA ILE A 178 21.71 0.71 47.27
C ILE A 178 21.63 1.84 48.31
N LEU A 179 20.86 2.89 48.04
CA LEU A 179 20.73 4.06 48.91
C LEU A 179 20.04 3.71 50.24
N THR A 180 18.97 2.91 50.21
CA THR A 180 18.28 2.42 51.41
C THR A 180 19.18 1.52 52.24
N THR A 181 19.97 0.65 51.61
CA THR A 181 20.92 -0.22 52.31
C THR A 181 22.05 0.60 52.97
N MET A 182 22.54 1.62 52.28
CA MET A 182 23.55 2.52 52.82
C MET A 182 23.07 3.31 54.05
N VAL A 183 21.83 3.81 53.98
CA VAL A 183 21.20 4.50 55.09
C VAL A 183 21.01 3.54 56.28
N ALA A 184 20.53 2.32 56.03
CA ALA A 184 20.38 1.30 57.09
C ALA A 184 21.72 0.97 57.74
N PHE A 185 22.80 0.86 56.99
CA PHE A 185 24.16 0.61 57.51
C PHE A 185 24.66 1.76 58.39
N VAL A 186 24.40 3.01 58.02
CA VAL A 186 24.76 4.19 58.79
C VAL A 186 23.98 4.24 60.14
N LEU A 187 22.67 3.92 60.10
CA LEU A 187 21.81 3.89 61.29
C LEU A 187 22.23 2.79 62.25
N GLN A 188 22.67 1.62 61.75
CA GLN A 188 23.19 0.53 62.56
C GLN A 188 24.47 0.94 63.28
N LYS A 189 25.36 1.72 62.67
CA LYS A 189 26.59 2.22 63.28
C LYS A 189 26.33 3.21 64.43
N TRP A 190 25.16 3.84 64.46
CA TRP A 190 24.74 4.78 65.50
C TRP A 190 23.93 4.10 66.65
N ASN A 191 23.92 2.77 66.68
CA ASN A 191 23.28 1.97 67.71
C ASN A 191 21.78 2.26 67.96
N LEU A 192 21.08 2.62 66.89
CA LEU A 192 19.64 2.88 66.96
C LEU A 192 18.84 1.55 66.94
N PRO A 193 17.68 1.46 67.64
CA PRO A 193 16.91 0.23 67.74
C PRO A 193 16.43 -0.27 66.37
N GLU A 194 16.40 -1.61 66.23
CA GLU A 194 16.12 -2.33 64.93
C GLU A 194 14.79 -1.95 64.28
N SER A 195 13.81 -1.46 65.05
CA SER A 195 12.52 -1.00 64.55
C SER A 195 12.64 0.16 63.55
N ASN A 196 13.67 0.99 63.65
CA ASN A 196 13.88 2.12 62.74
C ASN A 196 14.40 1.68 61.33
N ILE A 197 15.10 0.55 61.27
CA ILE A 197 15.60 -0.01 60.03
C ILE A 197 14.44 -0.51 59.15
N ILE A 198 13.44 -1.15 59.73
CA ILE A 198 12.24 -1.61 59.07
C ILE A 198 11.45 -0.44 58.45
N MET A 199 11.37 0.68 59.20
CA MET A 199 10.67 1.88 58.73
C MET A 199 11.33 2.51 57.49
N VAL A 200 12.66 2.50 57.39
CA VAL A 200 13.42 2.99 56.24
C VAL A 200 13.18 2.13 55.02
N TYR A 201 13.13 0.81 55.15
CA TYR A 201 12.81 -0.09 54.02
C TYR A 201 11.37 0.10 53.52
N ILE A 202 10.40 0.26 54.44
CA ILE A 202 9.00 0.53 54.06
C ILE A 202 8.89 1.87 53.30
N LEU A 203 9.61 2.89 53.74
CA LEU A 203 9.64 4.20 53.09
C LEU A 203 10.27 4.11 51.67
N GLY A 204 11.34 3.32 51.50
CA GLY A 204 11.97 3.07 50.22
C GLY A 204 11.02 2.40 49.21
N VAL A 205 10.26 1.41 49.65
CA VAL A 205 9.26 0.72 48.80
C VAL A 205 8.08 1.63 48.44
N LEU A 206 7.67 2.53 49.35
CA LEU A 206 6.60 3.50 49.09
C LEU A 206 7.01 4.58 48.09
N LEU A 207 8.27 4.99 48.07
CA LEU A 207 8.81 5.95 47.10
C LEU A 207 8.94 5.38 45.68
N ASP A 208 9.17 4.08 45.56
CA ASP A 208 9.31 3.40 44.26
C ASP A 208 7.94 3.15 43.55
N ARG A 209 6.82 3.33 44.28
CA ARG A 209 5.46 3.08 43.76
C ARG A 209 4.82 4.27 43.01
N LYS A 210 5.55 5.36 42.79
CA LYS A 210 5.09 6.53 42.05
C LYS A 210 5.74 6.56 40.67
#